data_1a173bc77beac4fd23c04eab6c9c81d2
#
_entry.id   1a173bc77beac4fd23c04eab6c9c81d2
#
_cell.length_a   1.000
_cell.length_b   1.000
_cell.length_c   1.000
_cell.angle_alpha   90.00
_cell.angle_beta   90.00
_cell.angle_gamma   90.00
#
_symmetry.space_group_name_H-M   'P 1'
#
loop_
_entity.id
_entity.type
_entity.pdbx_description
1 polymer ?
#
loop_
_entity_poly.entity_id
_entity_poly.type
_entity_poly.pdbx_seq_one_letter_code
_entity_poly.pdbx_strand_id
1 'polypeptide(L)'
;MFAVTIDEAWPGFGGPFTVADLDRMPSDGHRYELVDGTLVVSPRPTTVHQAVAGRLFGVLSAVCPDEYLVVPKPAVQLDPMTELAPDLVVVHLDEVGGAKFTVPPLLVVEVRSPSTALIDLNRKKAVYQKFGVPSYWIVDPEPARPELTVFELRDSGYVLEATSTQPLTVSHPFTVSITPADLTKGLRR
;
A
#
# COMPACT_ATOMS: atom_id res chain seq x y z
N MET A 1 -7.15 3.85 -16.29
CA MET A 1 -5.74 3.41 -16.33
C MET A 1 -5.12 4.04 -17.56
N PHE A 2 -4.34 5.08 -17.38
CA PHE A 2 -3.50 5.59 -18.45
C PHE A 2 -2.10 5.04 -18.18
N ALA A 3 -1.76 3.93 -18.87
CA ALA A 3 -0.37 3.60 -19.04
C ALA A 3 0.20 4.70 -19.97
N VAL A 4 0.91 5.65 -19.41
CA VAL A 4 1.68 6.59 -20.21
C VAL A 4 2.81 5.78 -20.81
N THR A 5 2.80 5.65 -22.13
CA THR A 5 3.90 5.03 -22.86
C THR A 5 5.11 5.96 -22.72
N ILE A 6 6.15 5.46 -22.13
CA ILE A 6 7.32 6.17 -21.55
C ILE A 6 8.08 7.01 -22.59
N ASP A 7 8.06 6.64 -23.85
CA ASP A 7 8.87 7.25 -24.92
C ASP A 7 8.48 8.71 -25.28
N GLU A 8 7.22 9.10 -25.03
CA GLU A 8 6.76 10.45 -25.38
C GLU A 8 6.83 11.44 -24.19
N ALA A 9 6.75 10.95 -22.96
CA ALA A 9 6.69 11.80 -21.77
C ALA A 9 8.07 12.09 -21.14
N TRP A 10 9.04 11.20 -21.34
CA TRP A 10 10.41 11.34 -20.79
C TRP A 10 11.48 10.93 -21.80
N PRO A 11 11.82 11.83 -22.75
CA PRO A 11 12.91 11.59 -23.69
C PRO A 11 14.25 11.50 -22.96
N GLY A 12 14.97 10.40 -23.14
CA GLY A 12 16.28 10.16 -22.53
C GLY A 12 16.37 8.94 -21.60
N PHE A 13 15.28 8.21 -21.38
CA PHE A 13 15.28 6.95 -20.66
C PHE A 13 15.26 5.79 -21.65
N GLY A 14 16.43 5.23 -21.94
CA GLY A 14 16.63 4.17 -22.95
C GLY A 14 16.66 2.76 -22.37
N GLY A 15 15.89 2.47 -21.30
CA GLY A 15 15.89 1.16 -20.65
C GLY A 15 14.86 1.05 -19.52
N PRO A 16 14.88 -0.06 -18.76
CA PRO A 16 14.04 -0.17 -17.56
C PRO A 16 14.43 0.91 -16.55
N PHE A 17 13.44 1.48 -15.86
CA PHE A 17 13.67 2.48 -14.82
C PHE A 17 14.31 1.86 -13.58
N THR A 18 15.07 2.69 -12.86
CA THR A 18 15.66 2.37 -11.56
C THR A 18 15.11 3.28 -10.47
N VAL A 19 15.33 2.93 -9.22
CA VAL A 19 14.98 3.77 -8.07
C VAL A 19 15.69 5.13 -8.14
N ALA A 20 16.94 5.20 -8.67
CA ALA A 20 17.61 6.47 -8.90
C ALA A 20 16.91 7.37 -9.93
N ASP A 21 16.16 6.78 -10.87
CA ASP A 21 15.32 7.53 -11.80
C ASP A 21 14.05 8.02 -11.10
N LEU A 22 13.48 7.21 -10.21
CA LEU A 22 12.31 7.57 -9.41
C LEU A 22 12.60 8.80 -8.52
N ASP A 23 13.79 8.90 -7.94
CA ASP A 23 14.22 10.05 -7.13
C ASP A 23 14.31 11.37 -7.93
N ARG A 24 14.31 11.31 -9.27
CA ARG A 24 14.32 12.47 -10.18
C ARG A 24 12.94 12.83 -10.74
N MET A 25 11.88 12.09 -10.37
CA MET A 25 10.53 12.37 -10.86
C MET A 25 10.03 13.73 -10.33
N PRO A 26 9.21 14.44 -11.12
CA PRO A 26 8.71 15.75 -10.73
C PRO A 26 7.77 15.66 -9.52
N SER A 27 7.81 16.70 -8.68
CA SER A 27 6.84 16.88 -7.59
C SER A 27 5.58 17.59 -8.12
N ASP A 28 4.85 16.94 -9.02
CA ASP A 28 3.66 17.47 -9.70
C ASP A 28 2.35 17.00 -9.07
N GLY A 29 2.48 16.21 -7.99
CA GLY A 29 1.37 15.65 -7.23
C GLY A 29 0.89 14.30 -7.74
N HIS A 30 1.49 13.72 -8.76
CA HIS A 30 1.34 12.31 -9.06
C HIS A 30 2.10 11.46 -8.06
N ARG A 31 1.70 10.21 -7.95
CA ARG A 31 2.46 9.18 -7.23
C ARG A 31 3.20 8.36 -8.27
N TYR A 32 4.50 8.27 -8.09
CA TYR A 32 5.39 7.49 -8.93
C TYR A 32 5.84 6.27 -8.14
N GLU A 33 5.66 5.10 -8.73
CA GLU A 33 6.06 3.80 -8.18
C GLU A 33 6.83 3.04 -9.25
N LEU A 34 7.68 2.13 -8.84
CA LEU A 34 8.49 1.32 -9.75
C LEU A 34 8.24 -0.15 -9.46
N VAL A 35 7.89 -0.92 -10.49
CA VAL A 35 7.64 -2.35 -10.38
C VAL A 35 8.42 -3.08 -11.47
N ASP A 36 9.44 -3.83 -11.09
CA ASP A 36 10.34 -4.56 -12.01
C ASP A 36 10.80 -3.67 -13.18
N GLY A 37 11.27 -2.45 -12.88
CA GLY A 37 11.74 -1.48 -13.87
C GLY A 37 10.64 -0.79 -14.69
N THR A 38 9.37 -1.04 -14.41
CA THR A 38 8.25 -0.36 -15.04
C THR A 38 7.76 0.79 -14.16
N LEU A 39 7.79 2.01 -14.70
CA LEU A 39 7.25 3.18 -14.02
C LEU A 39 5.72 3.14 -14.01
N VAL A 40 5.14 3.23 -12.82
CA VAL A 40 3.70 3.33 -12.59
C VAL A 40 3.38 4.72 -12.09
N VAL A 41 2.57 5.46 -12.85
CA VAL A 41 2.15 6.82 -12.50
C VAL A 41 0.68 6.81 -12.11
N SER A 42 0.38 7.27 -10.89
CA SER A 42 -0.97 7.32 -10.37
C SER A 42 -1.37 8.76 -10.05
N PRO A 43 -2.63 9.16 -10.32
CA PRO A 43 -3.13 10.47 -9.93
C PRO A 43 -3.18 10.61 -8.41
N ARG A 44 -3.35 11.84 -7.94
CA ARG A 44 -3.58 12.10 -6.51
C ARG A 44 -4.76 11.28 -5.99
N PRO A 45 -4.62 10.69 -4.80
CA PRO A 45 -5.72 9.96 -4.18
C PRO A 45 -6.89 10.88 -3.87
N THR A 46 -8.11 10.34 -3.99
CA THR A 46 -9.34 11.08 -3.65
C THR A 46 -9.40 11.40 -2.15
N THR A 47 -10.23 12.37 -1.76
CA THR A 47 -10.47 12.71 -0.36
C THR A 47 -11.07 11.54 0.43
N VAL A 48 -11.90 10.70 -0.20
CA VAL A 48 -12.44 9.47 0.41
C VAL A 48 -11.30 8.49 0.73
N HIS A 49 -10.42 8.23 -0.23
CA HIS A 49 -9.24 7.38 -0.04
C HIS A 49 -8.37 7.89 1.13
N GLN A 50 -8.05 9.18 1.14
CA GLN A 50 -7.24 9.79 2.21
C GLN A 50 -7.91 9.69 3.58
N ALA A 51 -9.24 9.93 3.65
CA ALA A 51 -9.99 9.84 4.89
C ALA A 51 -10.01 8.39 5.44
N VAL A 52 -10.18 7.39 4.57
CA VAL A 52 -10.17 5.98 4.95
C VAL A 52 -8.78 5.57 5.45
N ALA A 53 -7.72 5.93 4.72
CA ALA A 53 -6.34 5.66 5.14
C ALA A 53 -6.02 6.33 6.50
N GLY A 54 -6.43 7.60 6.68
CA GLY A 54 -6.22 8.32 7.94
C GLY A 54 -6.98 7.72 9.13
N ARG A 55 -8.23 7.26 8.93
CA ARG A 55 -9.00 6.58 9.99
C ARG A 55 -8.38 5.24 10.34
N LEU A 56 -7.97 4.46 9.35
CA LEU A 56 -7.32 3.19 9.60
C LEU A 56 -5.96 3.37 10.30
N PHE A 57 -5.19 4.40 9.92
CA PHE A 57 -3.99 4.81 10.64
C PHE A 57 -4.30 5.05 12.13
N GLY A 58 -5.36 5.80 12.45
CA GLY A 58 -5.77 6.06 13.83
C GLY A 58 -6.15 4.78 14.58
N VAL A 59 -6.90 3.87 13.95
CA VAL A 59 -7.29 2.58 14.54
C VAL A 59 -6.06 1.71 14.83
N LEU A 60 -5.16 1.57 13.88
CA LEU A 60 -3.93 0.78 14.06
C LEU A 60 -3.03 1.40 15.13
N SER A 61 -2.79 2.71 15.07
CA SER A 61 -1.91 3.40 16.03
C SER A 61 -2.42 3.36 17.47
N ALA A 62 -3.73 3.30 17.67
CA ALA A 62 -4.32 3.25 19.02
C ALA A 62 -4.04 1.95 19.78
N VAL A 63 -3.70 0.86 19.07
CA VAL A 63 -3.44 -0.48 19.64
C VAL A 63 -2.07 -1.03 19.23
N CYS A 64 -1.27 -0.22 18.53
CA CYS A 64 0.07 -0.60 18.10
C CYS A 64 0.98 -0.80 19.32
N PRO A 65 1.63 -1.96 19.49
CA PRO A 65 2.63 -2.15 20.54
C PRO A 65 3.80 -1.18 20.40
N ASP A 66 4.46 -0.86 21.52
CA ASP A 66 5.55 0.13 21.57
C ASP A 66 6.78 -0.24 20.73
N GLU A 67 6.98 -1.53 20.46
CA GLU A 67 8.07 -2.03 19.59
C GLU A 67 7.80 -1.85 18.10
N TYR A 68 6.59 -1.41 17.72
CA TYR A 68 6.18 -1.20 16.32
C TYR A 68 5.75 0.24 16.07
N LEU A 69 5.74 0.61 14.80
CA LEU A 69 5.25 1.92 14.35
C LEU A 69 4.36 1.76 13.12
N VAL A 70 3.23 2.47 13.12
CA VAL A 70 2.40 2.62 11.92
C VAL A 70 2.91 3.83 11.14
N VAL A 71 3.30 3.64 9.88
CA VAL A 71 3.85 4.70 9.03
C VAL A 71 2.95 4.91 7.82
N PRO A 72 2.43 6.16 7.59
CA PRO A 72 1.63 6.46 6.43
C PRO A 72 2.52 6.82 5.22
N LYS A 73 2.18 6.27 4.06
CA LYS A 73 2.78 6.56 2.75
C LYS A 73 4.32 6.49 2.72
N PRO A 74 4.94 5.46 3.27
CA PRO A 74 6.39 5.32 3.18
C PRO A 74 6.82 4.90 1.78
N ALA A 75 8.09 5.14 1.44
CA ALA A 75 8.74 4.44 0.35
C ALA A 75 9.23 3.07 0.85
N VAL A 76 8.89 2.02 0.12
CA VAL A 76 9.31 0.64 0.38
C VAL A 76 10.07 0.14 -0.85
N GLN A 77 11.38 0.03 -0.73
CA GLN A 77 12.28 -0.40 -1.80
C GLN A 77 12.65 -1.86 -1.63
N LEU A 78 12.26 -2.71 -2.59
CA LEU A 78 12.55 -4.13 -2.56
C LEU A 78 13.92 -4.45 -3.17
N ASP A 79 14.22 -3.77 -4.30
CA ASP A 79 15.44 -3.93 -5.05
C ASP A 79 15.70 -2.64 -5.88
N PRO A 80 16.81 -2.53 -6.65
CA PRO A 80 17.10 -1.32 -7.43
C PRO A 80 16.08 -0.96 -8.53
N MET A 81 15.16 -1.89 -8.85
CA MET A 81 14.16 -1.73 -9.90
C MET A 81 12.72 -1.81 -9.39
N THR A 82 12.54 -1.87 -8.04
CA THR A 82 11.21 -1.99 -7.44
C THR A 82 11.12 -1.16 -6.17
N GLU A 83 10.28 -0.13 -6.22
CA GLU A 83 9.92 0.71 -5.07
C GLU A 83 8.44 1.05 -5.13
N LEU A 84 7.73 0.76 -4.05
CA LEU A 84 6.31 1.01 -3.87
C LEU A 84 6.06 2.05 -2.77
N ALA A 85 4.92 2.71 -2.84
CA ALA A 85 4.46 3.66 -1.83
C ALA A 85 3.08 3.23 -1.30
N PRO A 86 3.03 2.19 -0.42
CA PRO A 86 1.77 1.73 0.17
C PRO A 86 1.11 2.82 1.01
N ASP A 87 -0.20 2.72 1.20
CA ASP A 87 -0.93 3.73 1.96
C ASP A 87 -0.57 3.72 3.44
N LEU A 88 -0.38 2.53 4.04
CA LEU A 88 0.13 2.35 5.40
C LEU A 88 1.06 1.13 5.47
N VAL A 89 2.02 1.18 6.37
CA VAL A 89 2.78 0.01 6.81
C VAL A 89 2.84 -0.05 8.34
N VAL A 90 3.11 -1.24 8.87
CA VAL A 90 3.59 -1.45 10.23
C VAL A 90 5.00 -2.00 10.15
N VAL A 91 5.92 -1.40 10.89
CA VAL A 91 7.34 -1.76 10.90
C VAL A 91 7.83 -1.91 12.33
N HIS A 92 8.98 -2.55 12.53
CA HIS A 92 9.70 -2.45 13.79
C HIS A 92 10.20 -1.03 14.02
N LEU A 93 10.15 -0.55 15.26
CA LEU A 93 10.53 0.82 15.60
C LEU A 93 12.02 1.10 15.32
N ASP A 94 12.89 0.11 15.46
CA ASP A 94 14.32 0.19 15.21
C ASP A 94 14.69 0.29 13.72
N GLU A 95 13.75 0.00 12.81
CA GLU A 95 13.92 0.18 11.36
C GLU A 95 13.64 1.62 10.89
N VAL A 96 13.14 2.47 11.79
CA VAL A 96 12.79 3.86 11.47
C VAL A 96 14.01 4.77 11.54
N GLY A 97 14.29 5.53 10.50
CA GLY A 97 15.40 6.48 10.46
C GLY A 97 15.97 6.75 9.08
N GLY A 98 15.75 5.86 8.13
CA GLY A 98 16.10 6.03 6.73
C GLY A 98 15.04 6.77 5.90
N ALA A 99 15.39 7.12 4.65
CA ALA A 99 14.44 7.72 3.71
C ALA A 99 13.43 6.68 3.16
N LYS A 100 13.79 5.41 3.18
CA LYS A 100 13.03 4.28 2.61
C LYS A 100 13.17 3.06 3.50
N PHE A 101 12.17 2.18 3.50
CA PHE A 101 12.28 0.86 4.10
C PHE A 101 12.84 -0.11 3.06
N THR A 102 13.92 -0.81 3.41
CA THR A 102 14.60 -1.82 2.57
C THR A 102 14.48 -3.24 3.14
N VAL A 103 13.71 -3.37 4.22
CA VAL A 103 13.32 -4.63 4.85
C VAL A 103 11.81 -4.79 4.76
N PRO A 104 11.28 -6.02 4.74
CA PRO A 104 9.85 -6.25 4.66
C PRO A 104 9.12 -5.65 5.87
N PRO A 105 8.14 -4.75 5.68
CA PRO A 105 7.22 -4.36 6.74
C PRO A 105 6.46 -5.56 7.29
N LEU A 106 6.03 -5.50 8.55
CA LEU A 106 5.17 -6.54 9.18
C LEU A 106 3.77 -6.59 8.57
N LEU A 107 3.28 -5.42 8.15
CA LEU A 107 2.00 -5.23 7.47
C LEU A 107 2.15 -4.18 6.38
N VAL A 108 1.54 -4.46 5.24
CA VAL A 108 1.26 -3.48 4.19
C VAL A 108 -0.24 -3.34 4.01
N VAL A 109 -0.73 -2.12 3.91
CA VAL A 109 -2.13 -1.81 3.62
C VAL A 109 -2.23 -0.95 2.37
N GLU A 110 -3.08 -1.36 1.45
CA GLU A 110 -3.49 -0.59 0.27
C GLU A 110 -4.99 -0.26 0.35
N VAL A 111 -5.32 1.00 0.21
CA VAL A 111 -6.72 1.44 0.05
C VAL A 111 -7.03 1.49 -1.44
N ARG A 112 -8.00 0.72 -1.86
CA ARG A 112 -8.41 0.64 -3.24
C ARG A 112 -8.91 1.98 -3.76
N SER A 113 -8.50 2.33 -4.98
CA SER A 113 -9.06 3.49 -5.69
C SER A 113 -9.72 3.04 -7.00
N PRO A 114 -10.70 3.78 -7.52
CA PRO A 114 -11.34 3.45 -8.80
C PRO A 114 -10.34 3.42 -9.98
N SER A 115 -9.24 4.15 -9.86
CA SER A 115 -8.17 4.23 -10.87
C SER A 115 -7.14 3.11 -10.77
N THR A 116 -6.99 2.47 -9.60
CA THR A 116 -6.13 1.31 -9.40
C THR A 116 -6.98 0.05 -9.54
N ALA A 117 -7.14 -0.41 -10.77
CA ALA A 117 -7.92 -1.59 -11.08
C ALA A 117 -7.31 -2.85 -10.43
N LEU A 118 -8.10 -3.93 -10.35
CA LEU A 118 -7.73 -5.27 -9.85
C LEU A 118 -6.35 -5.77 -10.32
N ILE A 119 -5.89 -5.35 -11.50
CA ILE A 119 -4.60 -5.71 -12.08
C ILE A 119 -3.44 -5.14 -11.25
N ASP A 120 -3.57 -3.89 -10.78
CA ASP A 120 -2.53 -3.23 -9.98
C ASP A 120 -2.40 -3.87 -8.60
N LEU A 121 -3.52 -4.14 -7.94
CA LEU A 121 -3.53 -4.81 -6.63
C LEU A 121 -2.97 -6.24 -6.69
N ASN A 122 -3.25 -6.99 -7.76
CA ASN A 122 -2.71 -8.34 -7.94
C ASN A 122 -1.20 -8.30 -8.20
N ARG A 123 -0.72 -7.31 -8.98
CA ARG A 123 0.71 -7.11 -9.24
C ARG A 123 1.43 -6.72 -7.96
N LYS A 124 0.92 -5.75 -7.20
CA LYS A 124 1.48 -5.36 -5.91
C LYS A 124 1.47 -6.50 -4.89
N LYS A 125 0.39 -7.28 -4.84
CA LYS A 125 0.31 -8.48 -4.01
C LYS A 125 1.47 -9.45 -4.30
N ALA A 126 1.76 -9.73 -5.57
CA ALA A 126 2.87 -10.61 -5.95
C ALA A 126 4.22 -10.01 -5.56
N VAL A 127 4.39 -8.68 -5.69
CA VAL A 127 5.60 -7.97 -5.26
C VAL A 127 5.80 -8.06 -3.76
N TYR A 128 4.78 -7.75 -2.94
CA TYR A 128 4.86 -7.85 -1.48
C TYR A 128 5.09 -9.30 -1.01
N GLN A 129 4.47 -10.28 -1.68
CA GLN A 129 4.72 -11.69 -1.42
C GLN A 129 6.20 -12.06 -1.65
N LYS A 130 6.76 -11.65 -2.80
CA LYS A 130 8.17 -11.89 -3.15
C LYS A 130 9.13 -11.22 -2.15
N PHE A 131 8.76 -10.05 -1.65
CA PHE A 131 9.52 -9.32 -0.64
C PHE A 131 9.47 -9.98 0.75
N GLY A 132 8.47 -10.82 1.00
CA GLY A 132 8.29 -11.51 2.27
C GLY A 132 7.50 -10.72 3.30
N VAL A 133 6.61 -9.81 2.88
CA VAL A 133 5.70 -9.09 3.79
C VAL A 133 4.74 -10.07 4.44
N PRO A 134 4.74 -10.23 5.79
CA PRO A 134 3.93 -11.26 6.46
C PRO A 134 2.42 -11.06 6.30
N SER A 135 1.93 -9.83 6.39
CA SER A 135 0.50 -9.50 6.31
C SER A 135 0.22 -8.43 5.24
N TYR A 136 -0.77 -8.65 4.40
CA TYR A 136 -1.17 -7.72 3.34
C TYR A 136 -2.68 -7.50 3.37
N TRP A 137 -3.09 -6.24 3.53
CA TRP A 137 -4.50 -5.86 3.61
C TRP A 137 -4.91 -4.97 2.44
N ILE A 138 -6.12 -5.23 1.95
CA ILE A 138 -6.78 -4.38 0.95
C ILE A 138 -8.07 -3.84 1.56
N VAL A 139 -8.22 -2.53 1.57
CA VAL A 139 -9.45 -1.84 1.98
C VAL A 139 -10.17 -1.34 0.75
N ASP A 140 -11.38 -1.83 0.51
CA ASP A 140 -12.30 -1.24 -0.48
C ASP A 140 -13.11 -0.13 0.21
N PRO A 141 -12.90 1.15 -0.16
CA PRO A 141 -13.55 2.28 0.50
C PRO A 141 -14.93 2.58 -0.08
N GLU A 142 -15.59 1.64 -0.80
CA GLU A 142 -16.92 1.86 -1.35
C GLU A 142 -17.92 2.16 -0.22
N PRO A 143 -18.47 3.41 -0.14
CA PRO A 143 -19.29 3.80 1.01
C PRO A 143 -20.55 2.96 1.21
N ALA A 144 -21.10 2.40 0.13
CA ALA A 144 -22.28 1.53 0.19
C ALA A 144 -21.95 0.12 0.71
N ARG A 145 -20.71 -0.33 0.52
CA ARG A 145 -20.25 -1.66 0.91
C ARG A 145 -18.74 -1.65 1.17
N PRO A 146 -18.27 -0.97 2.23
CA PRO A 146 -16.85 -0.99 2.56
C PRO A 146 -16.42 -2.40 2.97
N GLU A 147 -15.24 -2.80 2.53
CA GLU A 147 -14.74 -4.16 2.74
C GLU A 147 -13.26 -4.15 3.12
N LEU A 148 -12.90 -5.02 4.04
CA LEU A 148 -11.51 -5.34 4.37
C LEU A 148 -11.20 -6.77 3.93
N THR A 149 -10.14 -6.93 3.14
CA THR A 149 -9.57 -8.22 2.76
C THR A 149 -8.18 -8.36 3.39
N VAL A 150 -7.93 -9.48 4.04
CA VAL A 150 -6.68 -9.81 4.75
C VAL A 150 -6.03 -11.02 4.11
N PHE A 151 -4.75 -10.88 3.77
CA PHE A 151 -3.90 -11.97 3.31
C PHE A 151 -2.74 -12.15 4.28
N GLU A 152 -2.42 -13.41 4.58
CA GLU A 152 -1.27 -13.80 5.39
C GLU A 152 -0.29 -14.62 4.55
N LEU A 153 1.00 -14.33 4.68
CA LEU A 153 2.05 -15.06 4.00
C LEU A 153 2.25 -16.41 4.67
N ARG A 154 2.20 -17.49 3.88
CA ARG A 154 2.51 -18.88 4.25
C ARG A 154 3.56 -19.43 3.29
N ASP A 155 4.06 -20.61 3.53
CA ASP A 155 5.11 -21.24 2.70
C ASP A 155 4.76 -21.28 1.20
N SER A 156 3.48 -21.43 0.85
CA SER A 156 2.97 -21.45 -0.52
C SER A 156 2.61 -20.09 -1.11
N GLY A 157 2.83 -19.01 -0.36
CA GLY A 157 2.47 -17.64 -0.75
C GLY A 157 1.31 -17.07 0.07
N TYR A 158 0.73 -15.96 -0.40
CA TYR A 158 -0.39 -15.33 0.31
C TYR A 158 -1.66 -16.19 0.28
N VAL A 159 -2.15 -16.51 1.47
CA VAL A 159 -3.43 -17.17 1.70
C VAL A 159 -4.45 -16.11 2.12
N LEU A 160 -5.67 -16.20 1.58
CA LEU A 160 -6.79 -15.39 2.03
C LEU A 160 -7.20 -15.82 3.45
N GLU A 161 -6.95 -14.96 4.42
CA GLU A 161 -7.33 -15.21 5.82
C GLU A 161 -8.77 -14.78 6.08
N ALA A 162 -9.15 -13.60 5.58
CA ALA A 162 -10.51 -13.08 5.75
C ALA A 162 -10.90 -12.07 4.66
N THR A 163 -12.19 -12.00 4.38
CA THR A 163 -12.84 -10.88 3.67
C THR A 163 -14.14 -10.56 4.39
N SER A 164 -14.33 -9.30 4.81
CA SER A 164 -15.51 -8.92 5.57
C SER A 164 -15.95 -7.48 5.32
N THR A 165 -17.26 -7.28 5.28
CA THR A 165 -17.94 -5.98 5.37
C THR A 165 -18.44 -5.71 6.80
N GLN A 166 -18.32 -6.70 7.69
CA GLN A 166 -18.73 -6.66 9.09
C GLN A 166 -17.51 -6.47 10.00
N PRO A 167 -17.70 -6.16 11.30
CA PRO A 167 -16.59 -6.10 12.24
C PRO A 167 -15.73 -7.36 12.16
N LEU A 168 -14.43 -7.18 12.08
CA LEU A 168 -13.43 -8.23 11.95
C LEU A 168 -12.30 -7.99 12.95
N THR A 169 -11.91 -9.04 13.68
CA THR A 169 -10.71 -9.03 14.51
C THR A 169 -9.61 -9.84 13.82
N VAL A 170 -8.47 -9.24 13.63
CA VAL A 170 -7.26 -9.87 13.10
C VAL A 170 -6.19 -9.92 14.18
N SER A 171 -5.28 -10.90 14.11
CA SER A 171 -4.26 -11.14 15.13
C SER A 171 -2.84 -10.78 14.69
N HIS A 172 -2.62 -10.53 13.40
CA HIS A 172 -1.30 -10.19 12.86
C HIS A 172 -1.32 -8.82 12.18
N PRO A 173 -0.25 -7.98 12.38
CA PRO A 173 0.95 -8.22 13.21
C PRO A 173 0.67 -8.11 14.72
N PHE A 174 -0.47 -7.56 15.11
CA PHE A 174 -1.00 -7.50 16.48
C PHE A 174 -2.53 -7.54 16.44
N THR A 175 -3.15 -7.86 17.58
CA THR A 175 -4.61 -7.96 17.64
C THR A 175 -5.26 -6.58 17.49
N VAL A 176 -6.12 -6.45 16.48
CA VAL A 176 -6.92 -5.24 16.23
C VAL A 176 -8.30 -5.61 15.70
N SER A 177 -9.33 -4.90 16.16
CA SER A 177 -10.70 -5.01 15.65
C SER A 177 -11.01 -3.84 14.74
N ILE A 178 -11.49 -4.13 13.54
CA ILE A 178 -11.81 -3.14 12.51
C ILE A 178 -13.25 -3.33 12.07
N THR A 179 -14.00 -2.24 12.04
CA THR A 179 -15.32 -2.19 11.42
C THR A 179 -15.20 -1.42 10.09
N PRO A 180 -15.28 -2.08 8.92
CA PRO A 180 -15.10 -1.39 7.63
C PRO A 180 -16.06 -0.21 7.45
N ALA A 181 -17.29 -0.30 7.94
CA ALA A 181 -18.28 0.78 7.89
C ALA A 181 -17.83 2.05 8.65
N ASP A 182 -17.05 1.92 9.72
CA ASP A 182 -16.55 3.07 10.48
C ASP A 182 -15.48 3.83 9.69
N LEU A 183 -14.71 3.14 8.84
CA LEU A 183 -13.71 3.78 7.98
C LEU A 183 -14.35 4.70 6.92
N THR A 184 -15.60 4.45 6.52
CA THR A 184 -16.32 5.23 5.51
C THR A 184 -17.46 6.09 6.07
N LYS A 185 -17.70 6.04 7.39
CA LYS A 185 -18.82 6.72 8.04
C LYS A 185 -18.87 8.21 7.69
N GLY A 186 -20.02 8.68 7.17
CA GLY A 186 -20.26 10.06 6.79
C GLY A 186 -19.56 10.52 5.51
N LEU A 187 -18.78 9.65 4.84
CA LEU A 187 -18.19 9.97 3.55
C LEU A 187 -19.24 9.82 2.43
N ARG A 188 -19.14 10.69 1.42
CA ARG A 188 -19.98 10.66 0.21
C ARG A 188 -19.05 10.56 -1.00
N ARG A 189 -19.52 9.93 -2.07
CA ARG A 189 -18.84 9.98 -3.38
C ARG A 189 -18.83 11.37 -3.94
#